data_84186fb526c08cbd1f37961aff1ce6ae
#
_entry.id   84186fb526c08cbd1f37961aff1ce6ae
#
_cell.length_a   1.000
_cell.length_b   1.000
_cell.length_c   1.000
_cell.angle_alpha   90.00
_cell.angle_beta   90.00
_cell.angle_gamma   90.00
#
_symmetry.space_group_name_H-M   'P 1'
#
loop_
_entity.id
_entity.type
_entity.pdbx_description
1 polymer ?
#
loop_
_entity_poly.entity_id
_entity_poly.type
_entity_poly.pdbx_seq_one_letter_code
_entity_poly.pdbx_strand_id
1 'polypeptide(L)'
;MEQFPRTTVGGVSLPRMLIGTNWLLGWSHTGAAADEAIRQKFARPEDFYPVIETFLASGIDAIMAPLSTTPIAEQAVDYAEQKAGKKIIRIDTPAMNVDDTPGGRREAAKTIRHSREIGSDFCLIHHTSVEQLVNKNLGQIPRLPDYLAMIRDEGMLPGLSAHMPEVVQYTDANGYDVETYIQIFNCMGFLMQVEIENVARIIHAAKHPVMTIKPMAAGRCTPYVGLTFSWNAIRDCDMVTVGTNSAREAAEDIEISAAALEHRFPDLEARSSPFRQTVLGH
;
A
#
# COMPACT_ATOMS: atom_id res chain seq x y z
N MET A 1 -8.80 -5.12 -20.23
CA MET A 1 -9.73 -4.51 -19.23
C MET A 1 -9.71 -3.00 -19.43
N GLU A 2 -10.84 -2.33 -19.67
CA GLU A 2 -10.86 -0.87 -19.86
C GLU A 2 -10.60 -0.10 -18.56
N GLN A 3 -11.04 -0.63 -17.42
CA GLN A 3 -10.77 -0.06 -16.09
C GLN A 3 -10.55 -1.18 -15.06
N PHE A 4 -9.63 -0.96 -14.14
CA PHE A 4 -9.34 -1.92 -13.08
C PHE A 4 -10.53 -2.06 -12.12
N PRO A 5 -10.84 -3.29 -11.61
CA PRO A 5 -11.96 -3.51 -10.69
C PRO A 5 -11.87 -2.66 -9.43
N ARG A 6 -13.03 -2.30 -8.89
CA ARG A 6 -13.14 -1.45 -7.68
C ARG A 6 -13.84 -2.15 -6.54
N THR A 7 -13.61 -1.68 -5.34
CA THR A 7 -14.28 -2.05 -4.09
C THR A 7 -14.71 -0.80 -3.33
N THR A 8 -15.44 -0.97 -2.23
CA THR A 8 -15.87 0.16 -1.39
C THR A 8 -15.29 0.02 0.01
N VAL A 9 -14.70 1.10 0.52
CA VAL A 9 -14.13 1.20 1.86
C VAL A 9 -14.63 2.49 2.50
N GLY A 10 -15.35 2.40 3.62
CA GLY A 10 -15.90 3.58 4.30
C GLY A 10 -16.79 4.46 3.40
N GLY A 11 -17.48 3.86 2.41
CA GLY A 11 -18.28 4.59 1.44
C GLY A 11 -17.52 5.16 0.25
N VAL A 12 -16.18 5.09 0.24
CA VAL A 12 -15.33 5.53 -0.87
C VAL A 12 -15.07 4.37 -1.82
N SER A 13 -15.28 4.61 -3.13
CA SER A 13 -14.91 3.63 -4.16
C SER A 13 -13.41 3.68 -4.39
N LEU A 14 -12.71 2.57 -4.18
CA LEU A 14 -11.28 2.40 -4.40
C LEU A 14 -11.00 1.38 -5.50
N PRO A 15 -9.96 1.58 -6.33
CA PRO A 15 -9.50 0.50 -7.21
C PRO A 15 -8.94 -0.64 -6.34
N ARG A 16 -9.16 -1.87 -6.74
CA ARG A 16 -8.64 -3.04 -6.00
C ARG A 16 -7.10 -3.13 -6.08
N MET A 17 -6.45 -2.49 -7.04
CA MET A 17 -5.00 -2.24 -7.05
C MET A 17 -4.73 -0.82 -6.56
N LEU A 18 -3.77 -0.67 -5.66
CA LEU A 18 -3.33 0.61 -5.11
C LEU A 18 -1.90 0.92 -5.53
N ILE A 19 -1.59 2.19 -5.78
CA ILE A 19 -0.23 2.64 -6.09
C ILE A 19 0.59 2.64 -4.80
N GLY A 20 1.60 1.77 -4.72
CA GLY A 20 2.56 1.73 -3.62
C GLY A 20 3.78 2.60 -3.93
N THR A 21 4.38 3.20 -2.90
CA THR A 21 5.42 4.22 -3.09
C THR A 21 6.83 3.83 -2.61
N ASN A 22 7.01 2.69 -1.96
CA ASN A 22 8.33 2.30 -1.43
C ASN A 22 9.42 2.25 -2.52
N TRP A 23 9.09 1.77 -3.72
CA TRP A 23 9.99 1.71 -4.88
C TRP A 23 10.13 3.05 -5.62
N LEU A 24 9.41 4.08 -5.20
CA LEU A 24 9.56 5.46 -5.66
C LEU A 24 10.34 6.32 -4.64
N LEU A 25 10.34 5.91 -3.35
CA LEU A 25 10.91 6.67 -2.24
C LEU A 25 12.26 6.13 -1.76
N GLY A 26 12.77 5.05 -2.37
CA GLY A 26 14.03 4.43 -1.96
C GLY A 26 13.92 3.63 -0.66
N TRP A 27 12.82 2.89 -0.50
CA TRP A 27 12.58 1.95 0.60
C TRP A 27 12.32 0.53 0.06
N SER A 28 13.25 0.07 -0.78
CA SER A 28 13.07 -1.18 -1.56
C SER A 28 13.18 -2.46 -0.75
N HIS A 29 13.77 -2.41 0.44
CA HIS A 29 14.17 -3.59 1.23
C HIS A 29 15.17 -4.53 0.51
N THR A 30 15.91 -4.03 -0.48
CA THR A 30 16.91 -4.80 -1.23
C THR A 30 18.35 -4.40 -0.88
N GLY A 31 18.53 -3.21 -0.30
CA GLY A 31 19.82 -2.74 0.19
C GLY A 31 20.07 -1.26 -0.11
N ALA A 32 21.02 -0.67 0.62
CA ALA A 32 21.28 0.76 0.58
C ALA A 32 21.67 1.29 -0.81
N ALA A 33 22.40 0.51 -1.61
CA ALA A 33 22.79 0.90 -2.97
C ALA A 33 21.57 0.98 -3.91
N ALA A 34 20.64 0.04 -3.81
CA ALA A 34 19.40 0.08 -4.57
C ALA A 34 18.52 1.25 -4.15
N ASP A 35 18.37 1.48 -2.84
CA ASP A 35 17.62 2.60 -2.30
C ASP A 35 18.19 3.95 -2.74
N GLU A 36 19.52 4.09 -2.79
CA GLU A 36 20.19 5.29 -3.30
C GLU A 36 19.92 5.51 -4.79
N ALA A 37 20.03 4.47 -5.61
CA ALA A 37 19.74 4.55 -7.04
C ALA A 37 18.27 4.96 -7.30
N ILE A 38 17.32 4.47 -6.49
CA ILE A 38 15.93 4.86 -6.57
C ILE A 38 15.76 6.35 -6.21
N ARG A 39 16.34 6.83 -5.11
CA ARG A 39 16.28 8.24 -4.73
C ARG A 39 16.88 9.18 -5.77
N GLN A 40 17.97 8.77 -6.45
CA GLN A 40 18.54 9.53 -7.56
C GLN A 40 17.62 9.58 -8.78
N LYS A 41 16.91 8.47 -9.07
CA LYS A 41 15.95 8.39 -10.17
C LYS A 41 14.71 9.24 -9.94
N PHE A 42 14.23 9.31 -8.71
CA PHE A 42 13.02 10.03 -8.29
C PHE A 42 13.39 11.23 -7.40
N ALA A 43 14.32 12.06 -7.89
CA ALA A 43 14.84 13.19 -7.13
C ALA A 43 13.87 14.39 -7.09
N ARG A 44 12.94 14.49 -8.04
CA ARG A 44 12.00 15.60 -8.19
C ARG A 44 10.57 15.07 -8.30
N PRO A 45 9.55 15.83 -7.88
CA PRO A 45 8.14 15.41 -7.94
C PRO A 45 7.68 14.93 -9.32
N GLU A 46 8.13 15.60 -10.38
CA GLU A 46 7.78 15.25 -11.76
C GLU A 46 8.33 13.90 -12.23
N ASP A 47 9.38 13.38 -11.60
CA ASP A 47 9.99 12.10 -11.96
C ASP A 47 9.08 10.92 -11.61
N PHE A 48 8.12 11.11 -10.69
CA PHE A 48 7.12 10.12 -10.30
C PHE A 48 5.98 9.97 -11.34
N TYR A 49 5.71 11.04 -12.08
CA TYR A 49 4.51 11.14 -12.89
C TYR A 49 4.37 10.03 -13.93
N PRO A 50 5.40 9.61 -14.70
CA PRO A 50 5.25 8.54 -15.69
C PRO A 50 4.76 7.22 -15.10
N VAL A 51 5.15 6.92 -13.85
CA VAL A 51 4.66 5.73 -13.14
C VAL A 51 3.22 5.92 -12.71
N ILE A 52 2.90 7.05 -12.07
CA ILE A 52 1.54 7.35 -11.60
C ILE A 52 0.56 7.42 -12.79
N GLU A 53 0.95 8.08 -13.89
CA GLU A 53 0.13 8.20 -15.10
C GLU A 53 -0.26 6.82 -15.67
N THR A 54 0.66 5.86 -15.66
CA THR A 54 0.39 4.49 -16.12
C THR A 54 -0.72 3.83 -15.31
N PHE A 55 -0.71 3.99 -14.00
CA PHE A 55 -1.79 3.50 -13.14
C PHE A 55 -3.11 4.25 -13.41
N LEU A 56 -3.06 5.58 -13.49
CA LEU A 56 -4.24 6.42 -13.76
C LEU A 56 -4.92 6.08 -15.09
N ALA A 57 -4.13 5.75 -16.13
CA ALA A 57 -4.64 5.34 -17.42
C ALA A 57 -5.49 4.06 -17.37
N SER A 58 -5.25 3.20 -16.37
CA SER A 58 -6.01 1.97 -16.10
C SER A 58 -7.13 2.13 -15.05
N GLY A 59 -7.44 3.36 -14.64
CA GLY A 59 -8.45 3.66 -13.61
C GLY A 59 -7.99 3.36 -12.19
N ILE A 60 -6.68 3.20 -11.95
CA ILE A 60 -6.08 3.00 -10.64
C ILE A 60 -5.69 4.38 -10.11
N ASP A 61 -6.59 5.00 -9.36
CA ASP A 61 -6.57 6.39 -8.92
C ASP A 61 -6.40 6.57 -7.41
N ALA A 62 -5.84 5.58 -6.71
CA ALA A 62 -5.56 5.66 -5.28
C ALA A 62 -4.09 5.35 -4.99
N ILE A 63 -3.45 6.20 -4.19
CA ILE A 63 -2.03 6.09 -3.81
C ILE A 63 -1.89 5.93 -2.29
N MET A 64 -1.01 5.02 -1.90
CA MET A 64 -0.67 4.75 -0.50
C MET A 64 0.78 5.17 -0.22
N ALA A 65 0.96 6.13 0.67
CA ALA A 65 2.27 6.66 1.08
C ALA A 65 2.19 7.31 2.46
N PRO A 66 3.31 7.50 3.17
CA PRO A 66 3.37 8.38 4.34
C PRO A 66 3.46 9.85 3.88
N LEU A 67 2.36 10.33 3.25
CA LEU A 67 2.30 11.63 2.57
C LEU A 67 2.61 12.79 3.51
N SER A 68 1.97 12.82 4.68
CA SER A 68 2.13 13.91 5.66
C SER A 68 3.52 13.96 6.31
N THR A 69 4.33 12.93 6.15
CA THR A 69 5.69 12.85 6.71
C THR A 69 6.79 12.76 5.65
N THR A 70 6.42 12.82 4.37
CA THR A 70 7.36 12.69 3.24
C THR A 70 7.05 13.73 2.17
N PRO A 71 7.59 14.97 2.29
CA PRO A 71 7.21 16.09 1.42
C PRO A 71 7.34 15.83 -0.09
N ILE A 72 8.34 15.05 -0.53
CA ILE A 72 8.47 14.72 -1.94
C ILE A 72 7.32 13.84 -2.45
N ALA A 73 6.77 12.97 -1.60
CA ALA A 73 5.62 12.13 -1.97
C ALA A 73 4.35 12.97 -2.11
N GLU A 74 4.10 13.89 -1.19
CA GLU A 74 3.00 14.87 -1.27
C GLU A 74 3.11 15.68 -2.56
N GLN A 75 4.25 16.33 -2.81
CA GLN A 75 4.49 17.14 -4.00
C GLN A 75 4.36 16.33 -5.30
N ALA A 76 4.75 15.06 -5.31
CA ALA A 76 4.60 14.19 -6.47
C ALA A 76 3.12 13.90 -6.77
N VAL A 77 2.28 13.71 -5.73
CA VAL A 77 0.84 13.53 -5.90
C VAL A 77 0.19 14.81 -6.39
N ASP A 78 0.53 15.98 -5.82
CA ASP A 78 0.03 17.29 -6.26
C ASP A 78 0.38 17.54 -7.73
N TYR A 79 1.62 17.26 -8.12
CA TYR A 79 2.06 17.37 -9.51
C TYR A 79 1.27 16.44 -10.44
N ALA A 80 1.06 15.19 -10.01
CA ALA A 80 0.32 14.22 -10.81
C ALA A 80 -1.16 14.61 -10.97
N GLU A 81 -1.83 15.09 -9.91
CA GLU A 81 -3.20 15.60 -9.97
C GLU A 81 -3.31 16.79 -10.93
N GLN A 82 -2.40 17.75 -10.81
CA GLN A 82 -2.36 18.91 -11.70
C GLN A 82 -2.16 18.52 -13.17
N LYS A 83 -1.22 17.59 -13.40
CA LYS A 83 -0.87 17.15 -14.75
C LYS A 83 -1.96 16.31 -15.42
N ALA A 84 -2.57 15.41 -14.66
CA ALA A 84 -3.63 14.52 -15.15
C ALA A 84 -5.01 15.22 -15.19
N GLY A 85 -5.20 16.34 -14.48
CA GLY A 85 -6.49 16.99 -14.31
C GLY A 85 -7.49 16.12 -13.55
N LYS A 86 -7.02 15.21 -12.71
CA LYS A 86 -7.82 14.25 -11.94
C LYS A 86 -7.39 14.22 -10.48
N LYS A 87 -8.34 14.07 -9.59
CA LYS A 87 -8.09 13.84 -8.18
C LYS A 87 -7.56 12.42 -7.96
N ILE A 88 -6.58 12.26 -7.08
CA ILE A 88 -6.02 10.97 -6.64
C ILE A 88 -6.47 10.76 -5.20
N ILE A 89 -7.06 9.62 -4.89
CA ILE A 89 -7.45 9.25 -3.53
C ILE A 89 -6.17 9.02 -2.71
N ARG A 90 -6.03 9.78 -1.62
CA ARG A 90 -4.83 9.79 -0.79
C ARG A 90 -5.02 8.92 0.45
N ILE A 91 -4.25 7.84 0.52
CA ILE A 91 -4.19 6.94 1.67
C ILE A 91 -2.89 7.25 2.40
N ASP A 92 -2.96 8.14 3.38
CA ASP A 92 -1.79 8.52 4.19
C ASP A 92 -1.50 7.47 5.26
N THR A 93 -0.22 7.18 5.47
CA THR A 93 0.24 6.19 6.45
C THR A 93 1.27 6.82 7.40
N PRO A 94 0.87 7.83 8.22
CA PRO A 94 1.81 8.56 9.03
C PRO A 94 2.34 7.74 10.21
N ALA A 95 3.66 7.79 10.41
CA ALA A 95 4.24 7.47 11.71
C ALA A 95 3.98 8.64 12.66
N MET A 96 3.50 8.35 13.87
CA MET A 96 3.17 9.36 14.86
C MET A 96 3.72 8.99 16.24
N ASN A 97 3.90 10.00 17.08
CA ASN A 97 4.30 9.77 18.47
C ASN A 97 3.10 9.21 19.26
N VAL A 98 3.27 8.01 19.80
CA VAL A 98 2.25 7.33 20.60
C VAL A 98 2.65 7.19 22.07
N ASP A 99 3.63 8.00 22.52
CA ASP A 99 4.00 8.05 23.94
C ASP A 99 2.79 8.46 24.81
N ASP A 100 2.68 7.83 26.00
CA ASP A 100 1.61 8.13 26.94
C ASP A 100 1.89 9.41 27.74
N THR A 101 2.05 10.50 27.01
CA THR A 101 2.30 11.84 27.56
C THR A 101 1.41 12.88 26.89
N PRO A 102 1.13 14.01 27.58
CA PRO A 102 0.43 15.12 26.92
C PRO A 102 1.18 15.67 25.70
N GLY A 103 2.51 15.58 25.68
CA GLY A 103 3.36 15.96 24.56
C GLY A 103 3.14 15.06 23.35
N GLY A 104 3.29 13.74 23.52
CA GLY A 104 3.07 12.74 22.47
C GLY A 104 1.68 12.84 21.88
N ARG A 105 0.65 13.02 22.72
CA ARG A 105 -0.73 13.20 22.25
C ARG A 105 -0.90 14.46 21.35
N ARG A 106 -0.27 15.58 21.73
CA ARG A 106 -0.29 16.81 20.91
C ARG A 106 0.43 16.63 19.57
N GLU A 107 1.56 15.93 19.57
CA GLU A 107 2.31 15.61 18.34
C GLU A 107 1.51 14.72 17.41
N ALA A 108 0.90 13.65 17.94
CA ALA A 108 0.00 12.78 17.17
C ALA A 108 -1.16 13.57 16.54
N ALA A 109 -1.84 14.41 17.33
CA ALA A 109 -2.92 15.26 16.83
C ALA A 109 -2.45 16.23 15.74
N LYS A 110 -1.22 16.78 15.86
CA LYS A 110 -0.62 17.64 14.82
C LYS A 110 -0.37 16.85 13.53
N THR A 111 0.15 15.63 13.63
CA THR A 111 0.40 14.76 12.47
C THR A 111 -0.92 14.40 11.76
N ILE A 112 -1.96 14.03 12.51
CA ILE A 112 -3.29 13.71 11.97
C ILE A 112 -3.90 14.94 11.27
N ARG A 113 -3.82 16.11 11.89
CA ARG A 113 -4.29 17.36 11.27
C ARG A 113 -3.54 17.67 9.98
N HIS A 114 -2.23 17.51 9.95
CA HIS A 114 -1.45 17.71 8.74
C HIS A 114 -1.83 16.72 7.63
N SER A 115 -2.12 15.46 7.96
CA SER A 115 -2.69 14.50 7.01
C SER A 115 -3.98 15.03 6.36
N ARG A 116 -4.85 15.66 7.15
CA ARG A 116 -6.06 16.31 6.62
C ARG A 116 -5.76 17.53 5.74
N GLU A 117 -4.82 18.38 6.16
CA GLU A 117 -4.43 19.63 5.46
C GLU A 117 -3.90 19.33 4.05
N ILE A 118 -3.17 18.23 3.87
CA ILE A 118 -2.68 17.77 2.57
C ILE A 118 -3.74 17.04 1.73
N GLY A 119 -5.00 17.01 2.19
CA GLY A 119 -6.13 16.45 1.45
C GLY A 119 -6.23 14.93 1.46
N SER A 120 -5.74 14.26 2.50
CA SER A 120 -5.90 12.81 2.63
C SER A 120 -7.35 12.41 2.86
N ASP A 121 -7.78 11.36 2.16
CA ASP A 121 -9.10 10.75 2.33
C ASP A 121 -9.09 9.72 3.46
N PHE A 122 -7.96 9.01 3.58
CA PHE A 122 -7.70 8.00 4.60
C PHE A 122 -6.45 8.36 5.41
N CYS A 123 -6.50 8.08 6.72
CA CYS A 123 -5.33 8.15 7.60
C CYS A 123 -5.18 6.80 8.31
N LEU A 124 -4.17 6.02 7.93
CA LEU A 124 -3.89 4.70 8.48
C LEU A 124 -2.65 4.78 9.37
N ILE A 125 -2.83 4.59 10.67
CA ILE A 125 -1.72 4.69 11.63
C ILE A 125 -0.62 3.69 11.26
N HIS A 126 0.60 4.20 10.99
CA HIS A 126 1.72 3.39 10.54
C HIS A 126 2.09 2.29 11.55
N HIS A 127 2.56 1.15 11.04
CA HIS A 127 2.91 -0.01 11.86
C HIS A 127 3.90 0.31 12.99
N THR A 128 4.89 1.18 12.75
CA THR A 128 5.85 1.61 13.79
C THR A 128 5.21 2.32 14.97
N SER A 129 3.99 2.83 14.82
CA SER A 129 3.23 3.48 15.88
C SER A 129 2.21 2.53 16.49
N VAL A 130 1.31 1.94 15.69
CA VAL A 130 0.23 1.11 16.22
C VAL A 130 0.75 -0.16 16.90
N GLU A 131 1.81 -0.78 16.41
CA GLU A 131 2.37 -2.01 17.00
C GLU A 131 2.97 -1.78 18.40
N GLN A 132 3.41 -0.55 18.70
CA GLN A 132 3.84 -0.17 20.06
C GLN A 132 2.69 -0.16 21.08
N LEU A 133 1.45 0.00 20.63
CA LEU A 133 0.27 0.02 21.47
C LEU A 133 -0.28 -1.39 21.76
N VAL A 134 0.19 -2.42 21.04
CA VAL A 134 -0.36 -3.78 21.16
C VAL A 134 -0.03 -4.39 22.51
N ASN A 135 -1.05 -4.82 23.23
CA ASN A 135 -0.92 -5.61 24.46
C ASN A 135 -1.40 -7.05 24.21
N LYS A 136 -0.46 -7.94 23.91
CA LYS A 136 -0.76 -9.36 23.61
C LYS A 136 -1.37 -10.11 24.78
N ASN A 137 -1.04 -9.74 26.03
CA ASN A 137 -1.57 -10.40 27.22
C ASN A 137 -3.06 -10.10 27.42
N LEU A 138 -3.52 -8.93 26.98
CA LEU A 138 -4.91 -8.51 27.08
C LEU A 138 -5.68 -8.75 25.77
N GLY A 139 -5.01 -9.05 24.67
CA GLY A 139 -5.65 -9.11 23.34
C GLY A 139 -6.24 -7.77 22.93
N GLN A 140 -5.58 -6.67 23.25
CA GLN A 140 -6.07 -5.30 23.06
C GLN A 140 -5.00 -4.37 22.51
N ILE A 141 -5.44 -3.21 21.98
CA ILE A 141 -4.58 -2.12 21.56
C ILE A 141 -4.99 -0.87 22.36
N PRO A 142 -4.48 -0.73 23.60
CA PRO A 142 -4.82 0.39 24.48
C PRO A 142 -4.56 1.74 23.82
N ARG A 143 -5.39 2.73 24.12
CA ARG A 143 -5.37 4.10 23.56
C ARG A 143 -5.61 4.21 22.05
N LEU A 144 -5.71 3.10 21.32
CA LEU A 144 -6.06 3.15 19.89
C LEU A 144 -7.37 3.91 19.62
N PRO A 145 -8.46 3.69 20.39
CA PRO A 145 -9.71 4.43 20.18
C PRO A 145 -9.56 5.96 20.18
N ASP A 146 -8.66 6.49 21.01
CA ASP A 146 -8.40 7.93 21.06
C ASP A 146 -7.85 8.48 19.75
N TYR A 147 -6.90 7.75 19.13
CA TYR A 147 -6.31 8.16 17.85
C TYR A 147 -7.29 8.00 16.69
N LEU A 148 -8.10 6.94 16.71
CA LEU A 148 -9.15 6.73 15.69
C LEU A 148 -10.20 7.86 15.75
N ALA A 149 -10.61 8.26 16.96
CA ALA A 149 -11.50 9.39 17.15
C ALA A 149 -10.90 10.69 16.60
N MET A 150 -9.62 10.97 16.87
CA MET A 150 -8.92 12.14 16.31
C MET A 150 -8.95 12.16 14.77
N ILE A 151 -8.78 11.00 14.12
CA ILE A 151 -8.83 10.88 12.66
C ILE A 151 -10.26 11.17 12.15
N ARG A 152 -11.28 10.62 12.83
CA ARG A 152 -12.70 10.90 12.50
C ARG A 152 -13.05 12.37 12.69
N ASP A 153 -12.58 13.00 13.77
CA ASP A 153 -12.84 14.41 14.07
C ASP A 153 -12.26 15.35 12.99
N GLU A 154 -11.16 14.98 12.35
CA GLU A 154 -10.59 15.69 11.20
C GLU A 154 -11.31 15.32 9.87
N GLY A 155 -12.31 14.44 9.89
CA GLY A 155 -13.13 14.09 8.72
C GLY A 155 -12.49 13.10 7.76
N MET A 156 -11.47 12.35 8.20
CA MET A 156 -10.82 11.29 7.42
C MET A 156 -11.34 9.90 7.83
N LEU A 157 -11.12 8.91 6.96
CA LEU A 157 -11.43 7.52 7.22
C LEU A 157 -10.25 6.84 7.92
N PRO A 158 -10.43 6.32 9.16
CA PRO A 158 -9.36 5.69 9.91
C PRO A 158 -9.08 4.28 9.44
N GLY A 159 -7.82 3.88 9.54
CA GLY A 159 -7.37 2.51 9.36
C GLY A 159 -6.05 2.26 10.06
N LEU A 160 -5.54 1.03 9.94
CA LEU A 160 -4.32 0.61 10.59
C LEU A 160 -3.37 -0.03 9.60
N SER A 161 -2.09 0.36 9.65
CA SER A 161 -1.03 -0.34 8.92
C SER A 161 -0.33 -1.31 9.87
N ALA A 162 -0.27 -2.59 9.52
CA ALA A 162 0.34 -3.58 10.39
C ALA A 162 1.25 -4.57 9.64
N HIS A 163 2.37 -4.90 10.27
CA HIS A 163 3.16 -6.09 9.98
C HIS A 163 2.74 -7.24 10.92
N MET A 164 2.28 -6.89 12.13
CA MET A 164 1.79 -7.80 13.16
C MET A 164 0.32 -8.15 12.92
N PRO A 165 0.00 -9.43 12.57
CA PRO A 165 -1.38 -9.80 12.23
C PRO A 165 -2.37 -9.67 13.40
N GLU A 166 -1.89 -9.69 14.64
CA GLU A 166 -2.70 -9.46 15.83
C GLU A 166 -3.37 -8.08 15.83
N VAL A 167 -2.82 -7.08 15.13
CA VAL A 167 -3.45 -5.77 15.00
C VAL A 167 -4.82 -5.89 14.36
N VAL A 168 -4.96 -6.66 13.28
CA VAL A 168 -6.25 -6.95 12.64
C VAL A 168 -7.17 -7.70 13.60
N GLN A 169 -6.67 -8.79 14.20
CA GLN A 169 -7.47 -9.66 15.07
C GLN A 169 -8.00 -8.93 16.31
N TYR A 170 -7.12 -8.15 16.99
CA TYR A 170 -7.51 -7.43 18.21
C TYR A 170 -8.43 -6.25 17.90
N THR A 171 -8.25 -5.58 16.76
CA THR A 171 -9.15 -4.52 16.33
C THR A 171 -10.55 -5.05 16.11
N ASP A 172 -10.68 -6.13 15.37
CA ASP A 172 -11.97 -6.78 15.10
C ASP A 172 -12.63 -7.36 16.35
N ALA A 173 -11.83 -7.99 17.22
CA ALA A 173 -12.33 -8.60 18.46
C ALA A 173 -12.87 -7.56 19.46
N ASN A 174 -12.22 -6.39 19.53
CA ASN A 174 -12.60 -5.30 20.44
C ASN A 174 -13.55 -4.28 19.79
N GLY A 175 -13.86 -4.40 18.49
CA GLY A 175 -14.79 -3.52 17.79
C GLY A 175 -14.29 -2.08 17.67
N TYR A 176 -12.98 -1.90 17.43
CA TYR A 176 -12.43 -0.56 17.21
C TYR A 176 -12.91 0.04 15.88
N ASP A 177 -13.13 1.34 15.85
CA ASP A 177 -13.73 2.07 14.72
C ASP A 177 -12.71 2.33 13.60
N VAL A 178 -12.56 1.35 12.69
CA VAL A 178 -11.73 1.43 11.50
C VAL A 178 -12.51 1.08 10.24
N GLU A 179 -12.03 1.51 9.08
CA GLU A 179 -12.61 1.17 7.77
C GLU A 179 -11.79 0.12 7.02
N THR A 180 -10.50 -0.01 7.34
CA THR A 180 -9.58 -0.87 6.58
C THR A 180 -8.30 -1.17 7.36
N TYR A 181 -7.57 -2.15 6.86
CA TYR A 181 -6.25 -2.57 7.35
C TYR A 181 -5.25 -2.60 6.22
N ILE A 182 -3.99 -2.31 6.52
CA ILE A 182 -2.84 -2.74 5.71
C ILE A 182 -2.25 -3.98 6.38
N GLN A 183 -2.02 -5.04 5.59
CA GLN A 183 -1.38 -6.28 6.06
C GLN A 183 -0.34 -6.76 5.06
N ILE A 184 0.86 -7.12 5.53
CA ILE A 184 1.84 -7.80 4.67
C ILE A 184 1.30 -9.17 4.27
N PHE A 185 1.30 -9.44 2.95
CA PHE A 185 0.88 -10.73 2.44
C PHE A 185 1.59 -11.06 1.12
N ASN A 186 2.36 -12.13 1.08
CA ASN A 186 3.07 -12.60 -0.10
C ASN A 186 3.38 -14.10 -0.04
N CYS A 187 3.65 -14.69 -1.20
CA CYS A 187 3.92 -16.13 -1.33
C CYS A 187 5.26 -16.60 -0.74
N MET A 188 6.12 -15.67 -0.30
CA MET A 188 7.44 -15.98 0.25
C MET A 188 7.48 -15.92 1.79
N GLY A 189 6.40 -15.50 2.46
CA GLY A 189 6.40 -15.22 3.90
C GLY A 189 7.31 -14.04 4.30
N PHE A 190 7.73 -13.23 3.31
CA PHE A 190 8.69 -12.15 3.55
C PHE A 190 8.09 -11.07 4.47
N LEU A 191 8.78 -10.83 5.59
CA LEU A 191 8.36 -9.92 6.68
C LEU A 191 7.00 -10.26 7.31
N MET A 192 6.42 -11.40 7.00
CA MET A 192 5.26 -11.94 7.68
C MET A 192 5.72 -12.57 9.01
N GLN A 193 5.00 -12.30 10.08
CA GLN A 193 5.39 -12.74 11.43
C GLN A 193 4.89 -14.15 11.77
N VAL A 194 3.96 -14.66 10.97
CA VAL A 194 3.40 -16.01 11.07
C VAL A 194 3.31 -16.62 9.66
N GLU A 195 2.94 -17.88 9.57
CA GLU A 195 2.83 -18.63 8.32
C GLU A 195 1.83 -17.98 7.35
N ILE A 196 2.08 -18.14 6.06
CA ILE A 196 1.30 -17.53 4.97
C ILE A 196 -0.19 -17.85 5.10
N GLU A 197 -0.53 -19.11 5.33
CA GLU A 197 -1.90 -19.58 5.49
C GLU A 197 -2.58 -19.04 6.75
N ASN A 198 -1.83 -18.71 7.79
CA ASN A 198 -2.38 -18.05 8.97
C ASN A 198 -2.74 -16.60 8.68
N VAL A 199 -1.88 -15.86 7.96
CA VAL A 199 -2.21 -14.50 7.52
C VAL A 199 -3.38 -14.51 6.55
N ALA A 200 -3.43 -15.45 5.58
CA ALA A 200 -4.57 -15.62 4.69
C ALA A 200 -5.88 -15.83 5.47
N ARG A 201 -5.86 -16.68 6.49
CA ARG A 201 -7.04 -16.91 7.36
C ARG A 201 -7.47 -15.64 8.08
N ILE A 202 -6.53 -14.84 8.56
CA ILE A 202 -6.81 -13.56 9.24
C ILE A 202 -7.43 -12.57 8.26
N ILE A 203 -6.88 -12.45 7.04
CA ILE A 203 -7.47 -11.62 5.98
C ILE A 203 -8.90 -12.06 5.66
N HIS A 204 -9.14 -13.36 5.49
CA HIS A 204 -10.47 -13.88 5.20
C HIS A 204 -11.47 -13.69 6.34
N ALA A 205 -11.01 -13.66 7.60
CA ALA A 205 -11.86 -13.43 8.78
C ALA A 205 -12.04 -11.93 9.11
N ALA A 206 -11.26 -11.04 8.51
CA ALA A 206 -11.30 -9.61 8.81
C ALA A 206 -12.68 -9.00 8.49
N LYS A 207 -13.20 -8.16 9.39
CA LYS A 207 -14.52 -7.52 9.25
C LYS A 207 -14.53 -6.44 8.17
N HIS A 208 -13.38 -5.83 7.91
CA HIS A 208 -13.21 -4.76 6.93
C HIS A 208 -12.33 -5.21 5.76
N PRO A 209 -12.40 -4.55 4.60
CA PRO A 209 -11.48 -4.81 3.49
C PRO A 209 -10.02 -4.62 3.91
N VAL A 210 -9.13 -5.45 3.37
CA VAL A 210 -7.70 -5.43 3.68
C VAL A 210 -6.92 -4.96 2.45
N MET A 211 -6.03 -3.99 2.64
CA MET A 211 -5.05 -3.55 1.66
C MET A 211 -3.77 -4.36 1.86
N THR A 212 -3.55 -5.39 1.05
CA THR A 212 -2.33 -6.18 1.15
C THR A 212 -1.14 -5.45 0.55
N ILE A 213 0.04 -5.62 1.14
CA ILE A 213 1.29 -4.99 0.69
C ILE A 213 2.38 -6.02 0.47
N LYS A 214 3.40 -5.64 -0.31
CA LYS A 214 4.58 -6.44 -0.65
C LYS A 214 4.26 -7.76 -1.40
N PRO A 215 3.34 -7.75 -2.41
CA PRO A 215 2.93 -8.97 -3.11
C PRO A 215 4.12 -9.70 -3.75
N MET A 216 5.15 -8.99 -4.22
CA MET A 216 6.35 -9.55 -4.83
C MET A 216 7.51 -9.76 -3.84
N ALA A 217 7.24 -9.70 -2.51
CA ALA A 217 8.24 -9.91 -1.46
C ALA A 217 9.51 -9.04 -1.64
N ALA A 218 9.34 -7.77 -2.04
CA ALA A 218 10.44 -6.85 -2.37
C ALA A 218 11.40 -7.41 -3.45
N GLY A 219 10.85 -7.96 -4.53
CA GLY A 219 11.61 -8.49 -5.67
C GLY A 219 12.18 -9.90 -5.47
N ARG A 220 11.80 -10.60 -4.39
CA ARG A 220 12.26 -12.00 -4.14
C ARG A 220 11.50 -13.03 -4.95
N CYS A 221 10.33 -12.69 -5.49
CA CYS A 221 9.60 -13.46 -6.48
C CYS A 221 9.27 -12.59 -7.69
N THR A 222 9.02 -13.23 -8.83
CA THR A 222 8.63 -12.52 -10.05
C THR A 222 7.23 -11.92 -9.90
N PRO A 223 6.92 -10.82 -10.61
CA PRO A 223 5.59 -10.24 -10.59
C PRO A 223 4.48 -11.26 -10.90
N TYR A 224 4.70 -12.12 -11.92
CA TYR A 224 3.73 -13.16 -12.29
C TYR A 224 3.37 -14.07 -11.10
N VAL A 225 4.37 -14.57 -10.37
CA VAL A 225 4.12 -15.44 -9.22
C VAL A 225 3.46 -14.68 -8.07
N GLY A 226 4.03 -13.53 -7.70
CA GLY A 226 3.57 -12.77 -6.53
C GLY A 226 2.18 -12.18 -6.70
N LEU A 227 1.88 -11.60 -7.85
CA LEU A 227 0.57 -10.99 -8.13
C LEU A 227 -0.50 -12.05 -8.35
N THR A 228 -0.21 -13.12 -9.13
CA THR A 228 -1.18 -14.22 -9.31
C THR A 228 -1.53 -14.86 -7.97
N PHE A 229 -0.53 -15.13 -7.12
CA PHE A 229 -0.77 -15.64 -5.77
C PHE A 229 -1.66 -14.69 -4.96
N SER A 230 -1.30 -13.40 -4.90
CA SER A 230 -2.02 -12.43 -4.10
C SER A 230 -3.49 -12.32 -4.50
N TRP A 231 -3.77 -12.16 -5.79
CA TRP A 231 -5.14 -12.03 -6.32
C TRP A 231 -6.01 -13.26 -6.11
N ASN A 232 -5.42 -14.48 -6.14
CA ASN A 232 -6.18 -15.71 -5.90
C ASN A 232 -6.38 -16.04 -4.42
N ALA A 233 -5.61 -15.40 -3.53
CA ALA A 233 -5.61 -15.74 -2.11
C ALA A 233 -6.38 -14.75 -1.23
N ILE A 234 -6.79 -13.59 -1.74
CA ILE A 234 -7.56 -12.58 -1.02
C ILE A 234 -9.04 -12.59 -1.42
N ARG A 235 -9.88 -11.88 -0.65
CA ARG A 235 -11.32 -11.75 -0.94
C ARG A 235 -11.59 -10.71 -2.03
N ASP A 236 -12.78 -10.74 -2.62
CA ASP A 236 -13.19 -9.78 -3.66
C ASP A 236 -13.30 -8.33 -3.16
N CYS A 237 -13.43 -8.12 -1.87
CA CYS A 237 -13.42 -6.79 -1.27
C CYS A 237 -12.00 -6.27 -0.94
N ASP A 238 -10.98 -7.14 -0.96
CA ASP A 238 -9.61 -6.78 -0.61
C ASP A 238 -8.83 -6.18 -1.78
N MET A 239 -7.73 -5.52 -1.46
CA MET A 239 -6.89 -4.77 -2.39
C MET A 239 -5.44 -5.24 -2.33
N VAL A 240 -4.71 -5.03 -3.44
CA VAL A 240 -3.26 -5.27 -3.53
C VAL A 240 -2.54 -3.96 -3.82
N THR A 241 -1.60 -3.58 -2.95
CA THR A 241 -0.75 -2.41 -3.15
C THR A 241 0.53 -2.82 -3.87
N VAL A 242 0.75 -2.23 -5.03
CA VAL A 242 1.86 -2.56 -5.93
C VAL A 242 2.82 -1.39 -6.04
N GLY A 243 4.09 -1.61 -5.69
CA GLY A 243 5.16 -0.64 -5.86
C GLY A 243 6.06 -1.04 -7.03
N THR A 244 6.28 -0.11 -7.95
CA THR A 244 7.14 -0.27 -9.12
C THR A 244 8.11 0.90 -9.21
N ASN A 245 9.18 0.77 -9.99
CA ASN A 245 10.11 1.86 -10.20
C ASN A 245 10.17 2.36 -11.66
N SER A 246 9.28 1.89 -12.51
CA SER A 246 9.15 2.38 -13.90
C SER A 246 7.74 2.24 -14.44
N ALA A 247 7.38 3.07 -15.40
CA ALA A 247 6.11 2.98 -16.13
C ALA A 247 5.91 1.62 -16.82
N ARG A 248 7.00 1.03 -17.33
CA ARG A 248 6.96 -0.30 -17.97
C ARG A 248 6.64 -1.41 -16.97
N GLU A 249 7.29 -1.40 -15.79
CA GLU A 249 6.95 -2.34 -14.72
C GLU A 249 5.51 -2.16 -14.26
N ALA A 250 5.05 -0.91 -14.11
CA ALA A 250 3.65 -0.63 -13.76
C ALA A 250 2.68 -1.23 -14.78
N ALA A 251 2.92 -1.07 -16.08
CA ALA A 251 2.09 -1.64 -17.13
C ALA A 251 2.09 -3.18 -17.10
N GLU A 252 3.26 -3.81 -16.91
CA GLU A 252 3.38 -5.27 -16.78
C GLU A 252 2.61 -5.79 -15.54
N ASP A 253 2.76 -5.12 -14.40
CA ASP A 253 2.10 -5.52 -13.15
C ASP A 253 0.58 -5.36 -13.20
N ILE A 254 0.09 -4.31 -13.88
CA ILE A 254 -1.34 -4.10 -14.15
C ILE A 254 -1.88 -5.22 -15.03
N GLU A 255 -1.18 -5.56 -16.13
CA GLU A 255 -1.60 -6.64 -17.04
C GLU A 255 -1.61 -8.00 -16.34
N ILE A 256 -0.57 -8.34 -15.57
CA ILE A 256 -0.51 -9.59 -14.79
C ILE A 256 -1.69 -9.66 -13.80
N SER A 257 -1.96 -8.56 -13.12
CA SER A 257 -3.04 -8.48 -12.13
C SER A 257 -4.42 -8.60 -12.78
N ALA A 258 -4.64 -7.92 -13.90
CA ALA A 258 -5.86 -8.03 -14.69
C ALA A 258 -6.09 -9.47 -15.19
N ALA A 259 -5.03 -10.09 -15.72
CA ALA A 259 -5.07 -11.46 -16.20
C ALA A 259 -5.39 -12.47 -15.08
N ALA A 260 -4.80 -12.26 -13.88
CA ALA A 260 -5.08 -13.11 -12.71
C ALA A 260 -6.55 -13.02 -12.28
N LEU A 261 -7.13 -11.82 -12.26
CA LEU A 261 -8.54 -11.58 -11.91
C LEU A 261 -9.52 -12.11 -12.97
N GLU A 262 -9.11 -12.11 -14.24
CA GLU A 262 -9.89 -12.62 -15.37
C GLU A 262 -9.64 -14.12 -15.66
N HIS A 263 -8.78 -14.77 -14.87
CA HIS A 263 -8.39 -16.18 -15.06
C HIS A 263 -7.88 -16.49 -16.47
N ARG A 264 -7.10 -15.56 -17.05
CA ARG A 264 -6.45 -15.72 -18.35
C ARG A 264 -4.92 -15.64 -18.24
N PHE A 265 -4.22 -15.98 -19.30
CA PHE A 265 -2.78 -15.75 -19.37
C PHE A 265 -2.52 -14.25 -19.68
N PRO A 266 -1.52 -13.61 -19.01
CA PRO A 266 -1.19 -12.21 -19.28
C PRO A 266 -0.55 -12.04 -20.67
N ASP A 267 -0.90 -10.97 -21.36
CA ASP A 267 -0.29 -10.58 -22.64
C ASP A 267 0.98 -9.77 -22.37
N LEU A 268 2.09 -10.49 -22.26
CA LEU A 268 3.41 -9.92 -21.98
C LEU A 268 4.39 -10.29 -23.09
N GLU A 269 5.33 -9.39 -23.37
CA GLU A 269 6.48 -9.74 -24.20
C GLU A 269 7.22 -10.96 -23.61
N ALA A 270 7.46 -11.97 -24.44
CA ALA A 270 8.10 -13.19 -24.01
C ALA A 270 9.50 -12.94 -23.43
N ARG A 271 9.70 -13.30 -22.18
CA ARG A 271 11.01 -13.31 -21.52
C ARG A 271 11.71 -14.63 -21.85
N SER A 272 12.26 -14.73 -23.05
CA SER A 272 13.05 -15.90 -23.47
C SER A 272 14.54 -15.59 -23.47
N SER A 273 15.36 -16.63 -23.34
CA SER A 273 16.80 -16.51 -23.59
C SER A 273 17.02 -16.04 -25.03
N PRO A 274 18.01 -15.14 -25.30
CA PRO A 274 18.29 -14.69 -26.65
C PRO A 274 18.55 -15.89 -27.57
N PHE A 275 17.98 -15.88 -28.77
CA PHE A 275 18.32 -16.88 -29.78
C PHE A 275 19.79 -16.75 -30.16
N ARG A 276 20.41 -17.88 -30.52
CA ARG A 276 21.82 -17.94 -30.92
C ARG A 276 22.17 -16.87 -31.98
N GLN A 277 21.29 -16.64 -32.94
CA GLN A 277 21.43 -15.62 -33.98
C GLN A 277 21.49 -14.20 -33.44
N THR A 278 20.68 -13.88 -32.41
CA THR A 278 20.69 -12.57 -31.76
C THR A 278 21.98 -12.31 -30.99
N VAL A 279 22.57 -13.37 -30.41
CA VAL A 279 23.82 -13.28 -29.62
C VAL A 279 25.05 -13.21 -30.53
N LEU A 280 25.03 -13.87 -31.69
CA LEU A 280 26.18 -13.97 -32.58
C LEU A 280 26.23 -12.89 -33.67
N GLY A 281 25.20 -12.01 -33.73
CA GLY A 281 25.20 -10.88 -34.63
C GLY A 281 25.15 -11.24 -36.12
N HIS A 282 24.52 -12.38 -36.47
CA HIS A 282 24.35 -12.85 -37.85
C HIS A 282 22.88 -12.84 -38.25
#